data_ca57cca9b7bbcf982e91214c76237f2d
#
_entry.id   ca57cca9b7bbcf982e91214c76237f2d
#
_cell.length_a   1.000
_cell.length_b   1.000
_cell.length_c   1.000
_cell.angle_alpha   90.00
_cell.angle_beta   90.00
_cell.angle_gamma   90.00
#
_symmetry.space_group_name_H-M   'P 1'
#
loop_
_entity.id
_entity.type
_entity.pdbx_description
1 polymer ?
#
loop_
_entity_poly.entity_id
_entity_poly.type
_entity_poly.pdbx_seq_one_letter_code
_entity_poly.pdbx_strand_id
1 'polypeptide(L)'
;MSNVLFDIKDFERMGIDVKMLDSTLTDLGMELESVKDGVVEISITPNRPDMLDFIGIMRAIEYMHRKRYPKENHYIASSQVAKTITVSESVSTIRPYISAIVARNINLSDNILKYLINFTEKICDREALLQ
;
A
#
# COMPACT_ATOMS: atom_id res chain seq x y z
N MET A 1 7.66 16.99 2.25
CA MET A 1 7.64 15.61 2.76
C MET A 1 6.23 15.31 3.19
N SER A 2 5.76 14.09 2.95
CA SER A 2 4.39 13.69 3.34
C SER A 2 4.48 12.85 4.59
N ASN A 3 3.83 13.29 5.67
CA ASN A 3 3.75 12.51 6.90
C ASN A 3 2.59 11.52 6.81
N VAL A 4 2.88 10.26 7.09
CA VAL A 4 1.90 9.17 7.07
C VAL A 4 1.82 8.54 8.45
N LEU A 5 0.59 8.25 8.88
CA LEU A 5 0.30 7.68 10.19
C LEU A 5 -0.06 6.20 10.09
N PHE A 6 0.55 5.38 10.90
CA PHE A 6 0.32 3.94 10.96
C PHE A 6 0.05 3.48 12.40
N ASP A 7 -0.73 2.41 12.55
CA ASP A 7 -0.91 1.76 13.86
C ASP A 7 0.36 0.95 14.20
N ILE A 8 0.91 1.16 15.38
CA ILE A 8 2.09 0.42 15.86
C ILE A 8 1.88 -1.10 15.84
N LYS A 9 0.65 -1.55 16.12
CA LYS A 9 0.26 -2.96 16.11
C LYS A 9 0.43 -3.62 14.75
N ASP A 10 0.40 -2.85 13.68
CA ASP A 10 0.58 -3.39 12.35
C ASP A 10 2.04 -3.80 12.13
N PHE A 11 2.99 -3.02 12.63
CA PHE A 11 4.41 -3.39 12.63
C PHE A 11 4.68 -4.59 13.53
N GLU A 12 4.10 -4.62 14.73
CA GLU A 12 4.22 -5.75 15.67
C GLU A 12 3.68 -7.05 15.08
N ARG A 13 2.52 -7.03 14.41
CA ARG A 13 1.94 -8.20 13.73
C ARG A 13 2.85 -8.76 12.63
N MET A 14 3.64 -7.91 12.00
CA MET A 14 4.61 -8.31 10.99
C MET A 14 5.96 -8.72 11.60
N GLY A 15 6.06 -8.72 12.93
CA GLY A 15 7.27 -9.13 13.66
C GLY A 15 8.39 -8.10 13.59
N ILE A 16 8.05 -6.83 13.38
CA ILE A 16 9.02 -5.73 13.39
C ILE A 16 9.06 -5.14 14.78
N ASP A 17 10.26 -5.17 15.38
CA ASP A 17 10.51 -4.47 16.63
C ASP A 17 10.56 -2.96 16.39
N VAL A 18 9.67 -2.24 17.05
CA VAL A 18 9.58 -0.77 16.96
C VAL A 18 10.90 -0.09 17.33
N LYS A 19 11.70 -0.70 18.21
CA LYS A 19 13.03 -0.18 18.57
C LYS A 19 14.02 -0.17 17.41
N MET A 20 13.81 -1.07 16.44
CA MET A 20 14.64 -1.13 15.24
C MET A 20 14.04 -0.35 14.07
N LEU A 21 12.83 0.18 14.25
CA LEU A 21 12.09 0.85 13.19
C LEU A 21 12.84 2.10 12.70
N ASP A 22 13.35 2.90 13.62
CA ASP A 22 14.06 4.15 13.32
C ASP A 22 15.28 3.90 12.41
N SER A 23 16.16 2.97 12.80
CA SER A 23 17.33 2.62 11.98
C SER A 23 16.93 2.05 10.62
N THR A 24 15.89 1.20 10.59
CA THR A 24 15.43 0.59 9.34
C THR A 24 14.82 1.63 8.39
N LEU A 25 14.05 2.58 8.92
CA LEU A 25 13.49 3.66 8.11
C LEU A 25 14.57 4.61 7.60
N THR A 26 15.58 4.92 8.43
CA THR A 26 16.75 5.72 8.03
C THR A 26 17.49 5.05 6.86
N ASP A 27 17.72 3.74 6.91
CA ASP A 27 18.35 2.98 5.82
C ASP A 27 17.53 3.00 4.52
N LEU A 28 16.21 3.19 4.63
CA LEU A 28 15.28 3.35 3.49
C LEU A 28 15.15 4.80 3.02
N GLY A 29 15.83 5.75 3.67
CA GLY A 29 15.75 7.17 3.36
C GLY A 29 14.48 7.84 3.84
N MET A 30 13.86 7.30 4.89
CA MET A 30 12.69 7.84 5.57
C MET A 30 13.05 8.26 6.99
N GLU A 31 12.21 9.10 7.60
CA GLU A 31 12.42 9.60 8.94
C GLU A 31 11.25 9.20 9.86
N LEU A 32 11.58 8.65 11.03
CA LEU A 32 10.61 8.38 12.08
C LEU A 32 10.38 9.67 12.87
N GLU A 33 9.27 10.34 12.62
CA GLU A 33 8.95 11.61 13.28
C GLU A 33 8.49 11.42 14.73
N SER A 34 7.61 10.47 14.95
CA SER A 34 7.11 10.21 16.28
C SER A 34 6.49 8.83 16.45
N VAL A 35 6.54 8.32 17.71
CA VAL A 35 5.77 7.16 18.16
C VAL A 35 5.02 7.59 19.42
N LYS A 36 3.71 7.83 19.30
CA LYS A 36 2.86 8.29 20.39
C LYS A 36 1.49 7.63 20.34
N ASP A 37 0.98 7.27 21.51
CA ASP A 37 -0.38 6.73 21.67
C ASP A 37 -0.72 5.55 20.73
N GLY A 38 0.30 4.71 20.44
CA GLY A 38 0.14 3.58 19.52
C GLY A 38 0.15 3.94 18.04
N VAL A 39 0.47 5.19 17.71
CA VAL A 39 0.61 5.69 16.34
C VAL A 39 2.07 5.95 16.01
N VAL A 40 2.49 5.47 14.86
CA VAL A 40 3.81 5.71 14.27
C VAL A 40 3.65 6.73 13.15
N GLU A 41 4.36 7.84 13.25
CA GLU A 41 4.39 8.88 12.23
C GLU A 41 5.72 8.80 11.47
N ILE A 42 5.61 8.64 10.14
CA ILE A 42 6.77 8.49 9.26
C ILE A 42 6.74 9.58 8.19
N SER A 43 7.85 10.29 8.06
CA SER A 43 8.06 11.27 6.99
C SER A 43 8.61 10.56 5.75
N ILE A 44 7.88 10.66 4.66
CA ILE A 44 8.20 9.99 3.40
C ILE A 44 8.58 11.03 2.35
N THR A 45 9.65 10.77 1.63
CA THR A 45 10.11 11.64 0.56
C THR A 45 9.19 11.54 -0.66
N PRO A 46 8.92 12.66 -1.37
CA PRO A 46 7.97 12.68 -2.49
C PRO A 46 8.32 11.77 -3.66
N ASN A 47 9.58 11.37 -3.77
CA ASN A 47 10.07 10.46 -4.82
C ASN A 47 9.76 8.98 -4.55
N ARG A 48 9.12 8.66 -3.41
CA ARG A 48 8.77 7.29 -3.01
C ARG A 48 7.26 7.16 -2.74
N PRO A 49 6.42 7.40 -3.76
CA PRO A 49 4.97 7.27 -3.61
C PRO A 49 4.53 5.84 -3.27
N ASP A 50 5.34 4.84 -3.60
CA ASP A 50 5.13 3.44 -3.23
C ASP A 50 5.12 3.20 -1.72
N MET A 51 5.73 4.09 -0.94
CA MET A 51 5.82 3.98 0.52
C MET A 51 4.76 4.79 1.28
N LEU A 52 3.88 5.48 0.59
CA LEU A 52 2.80 6.25 1.22
C LEU A 52 1.71 5.37 1.87
N ASP A 53 1.79 4.06 1.75
CA ASP A 53 0.93 3.11 2.41
C ASP A 53 1.72 2.04 3.19
N PHE A 54 1.01 1.36 4.11
CA PHE A 54 1.61 0.36 4.97
C PHE A 54 2.22 -0.81 4.19
N ILE A 55 1.57 -1.25 3.12
CA ILE A 55 2.02 -2.40 2.31
C ILE A 55 3.36 -2.06 1.62
N GLY A 56 3.48 -0.86 1.07
CA GLY A 56 4.70 -0.40 0.43
C GLY A 56 5.88 -0.33 1.40
N ILE A 57 5.68 0.26 2.59
CA ILE A 57 6.70 0.32 3.65
C ILE A 57 7.09 -1.09 4.07
N MET A 58 6.12 -1.97 4.33
CA MET A 58 6.39 -3.34 4.76
C MET A 58 7.18 -4.13 3.72
N ARG A 59 6.86 -3.98 2.44
CA ARG A 59 7.63 -4.61 1.35
C ARG A 59 9.07 -4.13 1.33
N ALA A 60 9.30 -2.83 1.54
CA ALA A 60 10.63 -2.26 1.58
C ALA A 60 11.43 -2.76 2.79
N ILE A 61 10.83 -2.76 3.97
CA ILE A 61 11.45 -3.28 5.21
C ILE A 61 11.77 -4.78 5.07
N GLU A 62 10.84 -5.56 4.56
CA GLU A 62 11.04 -7.00 4.38
C GLU A 62 12.19 -7.28 3.39
N TYR A 63 12.27 -6.50 2.31
CA TYR A 63 13.37 -6.60 1.37
C TYR A 63 14.73 -6.30 2.02
N MET A 64 14.80 -5.22 2.81
CA MET A 64 16.03 -4.84 3.52
C MET A 64 16.51 -5.92 4.48
N HIS A 65 15.60 -6.47 5.28
CA HIS A 65 15.95 -7.48 6.29
C HIS A 65 16.25 -8.86 5.70
N ARG A 66 15.46 -9.29 4.73
CA ARG A 66 15.56 -10.65 4.17
C ARG A 66 16.38 -10.71 2.89
N LYS A 67 16.73 -9.58 2.30
CA LYS A 67 17.39 -9.46 0.98
C LYS A 67 16.69 -10.30 -0.10
N ARG A 68 15.38 -10.44 0.01
CA ARG A 68 14.54 -11.19 -0.91
C ARG A 68 13.38 -10.31 -1.35
N TYR A 69 13.16 -10.25 -2.65
CA TYR A 69 11.90 -9.72 -3.14
C TYR A 69 10.77 -10.62 -2.66
N PRO A 70 9.67 -10.05 -2.15
CA PRO A 70 8.47 -10.85 -1.92
C PRO A 70 8.17 -11.61 -3.20
N LYS A 71 8.00 -12.92 -3.12
CA LYS A 71 7.55 -13.69 -4.29
C LYS A 71 6.18 -13.18 -4.66
N GLU A 72 6.10 -12.48 -5.78
CA GLU A 72 4.82 -12.15 -6.37
C GLU A 72 4.21 -13.45 -6.87
N ASN A 73 3.23 -13.96 -6.16
CA ASN A 73 2.44 -15.07 -6.64
C ASN A 73 1.48 -14.51 -7.69
N HIS A 74 1.87 -14.59 -8.94
CA HIS A 74 0.97 -14.29 -10.04
C HIS A 74 -0.05 -15.43 -10.15
N TYR A 75 -1.21 -15.23 -9.56
CA TYR A 75 -2.34 -16.15 -9.75
C TYR A 75 -2.98 -15.85 -11.10
N ILE A 76 -2.65 -16.63 -12.11
CA ILE A 76 -3.44 -16.68 -13.33
C ILE A 76 -4.65 -17.56 -13.03
N ALA A 77 -5.72 -16.98 -12.54
CA ALA A 77 -6.99 -17.68 -12.45
C ALA A 77 -7.65 -17.66 -13.83
N SER A 78 -7.69 -18.80 -14.49
CA SER A 78 -8.64 -18.98 -15.59
C SER A 78 -10.03 -19.02 -15.00
N SER A 79 -10.76 -17.93 -15.00
CA SER A 79 -12.12 -17.93 -14.49
C SER A 79 -13.07 -18.46 -15.56
N GLN A 80 -13.81 -19.51 -15.22
CA GLN A 80 -14.96 -19.97 -16.03
C GLN A 80 -16.16 -19.03 -15.93
N VAL A 81 -16.10 -17.99 -15.12
CA VAL A 81 -17.19 -17.03 -14.93
C VAL A 81 -16.78 -15.69 -15.52
N ALA A 82 -17.16 -15.50 -16.76
CA ALA A 82 -17.06 -14.19 -17.39
C ALA A 82 -17.99 -13.21 -16.66
N LYS A 83 -17.44 -12.11 -16.15
CA LYS A 83 -18.20 -10.94 -15.73
C LYS A 83 -18.05 -9.91 -16.84
N THR A 84 -19.16 -9.34 -17.25
CA THR A 84 -19.18 -8.32 -18.28
C THR A 84 -19.21 -6.96 -17.62
N ILE A 85 -18.32 -6.07 -18.08
CA ILE A 85 -18.35 -4.66 -17.73
C ILE A 85 -18.87 -3.92 -18.96
N THR A 86 -19.98 -3.21 -18.78
CA THR A 86 -20.52 -2.35 -19.82
C THR A 86 -19.95 -0.95 -19.67
N VAL A 87 -19.24 -0.47 -20.68
CA VAL A 87 -18.65 0.87 -20.71
C VAL A 87 -19.52 1.74 -21.59
N SER A 88 -19.97 2.87 -21.07
CA SER A 88 -20.76 3.84 -21.86
C SER A 88 -19.87 4.53 -22.89
N GLU A 89 -20.40 4.74 -24.08
CA GLU A 89 -19.69 5.46 -25.15
C GLU A 89 -19.28 6.89 -24.74
N SER A 90 -20.04 7.51 -23.86
CA SER A 90 -19.78 8.86 -23.34
C SER A 90 -18.43 9.00 -22.61
N VAL A 91 -17.85 7.91 -22.10
CA VAL A 91 -16.57 7.96 -21.38
C VAL A 91 -15.37 7.59 -22.26
N SER A 92 -15.62 7.18 -23.51
CA SER A 92 -14.57 6.70 -24.42
C SER A 92 -13.47 7.73 -24.72
N THR A 93 -13.81 9.02 -24.72
CA THR A 93 -12.87 10.12 -24.94
C THR A 93 -12.08 10.52 -23.70
N ILE A 94 -12.59 10.21 -22.50
CA ILE A 94 -12.01 10.61 -21.22
C ILE A 94 -11.23 9.45 -20.60
N ARG A 95 -11.83 8.26 -20.58
CA ARG A 95 -11.26 7.03 -19.99
C ARG A 95 -11.57 5.82 -20.87
N PRO A 96 -10.86 5.66 -22.00
CA PRO A 96 -11.17 4.62 -22.99
C PRO A 96 -10.85 3.20 -22.53
N TYR A 97 -10.07 3.05 -21.47
CA TYR A 97 -9.64 1.74 -20.98
C TYR A 97 -10.07 1.51 -19.54
N ILE A 98 -10.55 0.31 -19.25
CA ILE A 98 -10.85 -0.16 -17.92
C ILE A 98 -10.37 -1.61 -17.76
N SER A 99 -9.82 -1.93 -16.60
CA SER A 99 -9.57 -3.30 -16.20
C SER A 99 -10.17 -3.55 -14.82
N ALA A 100 -10.63 -4.77 -14.58
CA ALA A 100 -11.18 -5.16 -13.30
C ALA A 100 -10.81 -6.60 -12.96
N ILE A 101 -10.71 -6.86 -11.67
CA ILE A 101 -10.44 -8.18 -11.12
C ILE A 101 -11.55 -8.51 -10.13
N VAL A 102 -12.04 -9.73 -10.20
CA VAL A 102 -12.97 -10.27 -9.20
C VAL A 102 -12.19 -11.21 -8.30
N ALA A 103 -12.00 -10.80 -7.06
CA ALA A 103 -11.40 -11.66 -6.04
C ALA A 103 -12.50 -12.38 -5.25
N ARG A 104 -12.33 -13.69 -5.02
CA ARG A 104 -13.29 -14.54 -4.29
C ARG A 104 -12.62 -15.17 -3.08
N ASN A 105 -13.43 -15.57 -2.10
CA ASN A 105 -12.96 -16.22 -0.87
C ASN A 105 -11.96 -15.37 -0.08
N ILE A 106 -12.13 -14.05 -0.11
CA ILE A 106 -11.33 -13.12 0.67
C ILE A 106 -12.05 -12.87 1.99
N ASN A 107 -11.34 -13.05 3.10
CA ASN A 107 -11.83 -12.62 4.40
C ASN A 107 -11.48 -11.13 4.56
N LEU A 108 -12.47 -10.26 4.34
CA LEU A 108 -12.32 -8.82 4.53
C LEU A 108 -12.50 -8.49 6.01
N SER A 109 -11.40 -8.41 6.74
CA SER A 109 -11.39 -7.80 8.07
C SER A 109 -11.42 -6.28 7.97
N ASP A 110 -11.83 -5.59 9.05
CA ASP A 110 -11.85 -4.13 9.10
C ASP A 110 -10.48 -3.51 8.79
N ASN A 111 -9.39 -4.16 9.22
CA ASN A 111 -8.03 -3.71 8.90
C ASN A 111 -7.73 -3.80 7.40
N ILE A 112 -8.12 -4.90 6.74
CA ILE A 112 -7.93 -5.05 5.29
C ILE A 112 -8.74 -4.00 4.53
N LEU A 113 -9.98 -3.75 4.96
CA LEU A 113 -10.80 -2.69 4.37
C LEU A 113 -10.15 -1.31 4.52
N LYS A 114 -9.62 -1.00 5.70
CA LYS A 114 -8.91 0.25 5.94
C LYS A 114 -7.70 0.41 5.01
N TYR A 115 -6.90 -0.64 4.84
CA TYR A 115 -5.77 -0.61 3.92
C TYR A 115 -6.19 -0.44 2.46
N LEU A 116 -7.25 -1.12 2.02
CA LEU A 116 -7.78 -0.97 0.67
C LEU A 116 -8.29 0.45 0.40
N ILE A 117 -8.99 1.05 1.36
CA ILE A 117 -9.47 2.42 1.25
C ILE A 117 -8.27 3.37 1.13
N ASN A 118 -7.31 3.30 2.05
CA ASN A 118 -6.13 4.14 2.03
C ASN A 118 -5.33 3.98 0.73
N PHE A 119 -5.19 2.76 0.23
CA PHE A 119 -4.52 2.48 -1.04
C PHE A 119 -5.27 3.10 -2.22
N THR A 120 -6.59 2.99 -2.23
CA THR A 120 -7.43 3.58 -3.28
C THR A 120 -7.33 5.11 -3.28
N GLU A 121 -7.38 5.74 -2.10
CA GLU A 121 -7.23 7.19 -1.96
C GLU A 121 -5.88 7.65 -2.52
N LYS A 122 -4.79 6.98 -2.17
CA LYS A 122 -3.44 7.32 -2.65
C LYS A 122 -3.27 7.16 -4.15
N ILE A 123 -3.88 6.14 -4.76
CA ILE A 123 -3.83 5.98 -6.22
C ILE A 123 -4.67 7.07 -6.92
N CYS A 124 -5.79 7.46 -6.31
CA CYS A 124 -6.70 8.44 -6.89
C CYS A 124 -6.25 9.88 -6.65
N ASP A 125 -5.50 10.13 -5.60
CA ASP A 125 -4.99 11.45 -5.25
C ASP A 125 -3.76 11.81 -6.09
N ARG A 126 -4.04 12.02 -7.38
CA ARG A 126 -3.02 12.39 -8.37
C ARG A 126 -2.33 13.71 -8.06
N GLU A 127 -2.99 14.61 -7.36
CA GLU A 127 -2.42 15.90 -7.01
C GLU A 127 -1.30 15.77 -5.97
N ALA A 128 -1.40 14.80 -5.08
CA ALA A 128 -0.33 14.52 -4.11
C ALA A 128 0.93 13.88 -4.76
N LEU A 129 0.80 13.31 -5.94
CA LEU A 129 1.91 12.64 -6.65
C LEU A 129 2.60 13.57 -7.68
N LEU A 130 2.06 14.74 -7.95
CA LEU A 130 2.56 15.68 -8.98
C LEU A 130 3.10 17.00 -8.38
N GLN A 131 3.09 17.15 -7.06
CA GLN A 131 3.75 18.25 -6.34
C GLN A 131 5.12 17.81 -5.85
#